data_a17cdf55b07e2b2da2f332515313e6d1
#
_entry.id   a17cdf55b07e2b2da2f332515313e6d1
#
_cell.length_a   1.000
_cell.length_b   1.000
_cell.length_c   1.000
_cell.angle_alpha   90.00
_cell.angle_beta   90.00
_cell.angle_gamma   90.00
#
_symmetry.space_group_name_H-M   'P 1'
#
loop_
_entity.id
_entity.type
_entity.pdbx_description
1 polymer ?
#
loop_
_entity_poly.entity_id
_entity_poly.type
_entity_poly.pdbx_seq_one_letter_code
_entity_poly.pdbx_strand_id
1 'polypeptide(L)'
;MKILLTGSTGYIAQRLLPVLLANRHEVVCCVRDRNRFNFEKYNSPSISVIEVDFLKPETLRAIPVDIDAAYYLIHSMSTSTGDFEKMEEASAINFRDYIQQSKASQVIFLSGIINEENLSKHLSSRRNVEWILASGSYSLTTLRAGIIIGSGSASFEIIRDLVEKLPVMIAPRWLNTVSQPIAIRNVIEFLSGVLLNKNTFNNSYDIGGPDIMTYKQMLLKFAAVRGLRLWIGIVPVMTPKLSSYWLFFITSTSYSLAQKLVDSMKVEVICKENDLKGMLGIIPVSYEDAIKEAFERIELNQVPSSWKDALTSSTLYDGISKYAEVPVHGCFLDYRKRLITHPEKVLLKIWSIGGKNGWYYGDWLWIIRGFIDKLFGGVGLRRGRKNQTEISPGEALDFWRVLIADRRAKRLLLFAEMKLPGEAWLEFRIDDQNILHQTATFRPLGLWGRLYWYSVLPFHGFIFRGMIKNIADG
;
A
#
# COMPACT_ATOMS: atom_id res chain seq x y z
N MET A 1 2.01 28.35 -4.23
CA MET A 1 0.61 27.95 -4.47
C MET A 1 0.19 26.97 -3.41
N LYS A 2 -1.08 26.98 -3.01
CA LYS A 2 -1.63 26.08 -2.01
C LYS A 2 -2.31 24.89 -2.69
N ILE A 3 -1.79 23.70 -2.49
CA ILE A 3 -2.20 22.49 -3.19
C ILE A 3 -2.85 21.51 -2.21
N LEU A 4 -4.06 21.07 -2.50
CA LEU A 4 -4.70 19.99 -1.76
C LEU A 4 -4.22 18.63 -2.29
N LEU A 5 -3.69 17.79 -1.42
CA LEU A 5 -3.24 16.44 -1.78
C LEU A 5 -4.11 15.41 -1.05
N THR A 6 -5.02 14.75 -1.76
CA THR A 6 -5.82 13.65 -1.18
C THR A 6 -5.07 12.32 -1.26
N GLY A 7 -5.44 11.38 -0.41
CA GLY A 7 -4.75 10.08 -0.36
C GLY A 7 -3.27 10.19 0.04
N SER A 8 -2.90 11.17 0.87
CA SER A 8 -1.52 11.55 1.19
C SER A 8 -0.67 10.44 1.81
N THR A 9 -1.27 9.40 2.39
CA THR A 9 -0.59 8.20 2.87
C THR A 9 -0.41 7.13 1.78
N GLY A 10 -0.92 7.36 0.57
CA GLY A 10 -0.89 6.42 -0.55
C GLY A 10 0.45 6.41 -1.29
N TYR A 11 0.64 5.36 -2.11
CA TYR A 11 1.86 5.10 -2.86
C TYR A 11 2.28 6.28 -3.76
N ILE A 12 1.36 6.83 -4.54
CA ILE A 12 1.62 7.93 -5.48
C ILE A 12 1.85 9.24 -4.73
N ALA A 13 0.94 9.58 -3.80
CA ALA A 13 0.99 10.86 -3.09
C ALA A 13 2.28 11.04 -2.27
N GLN A 14 2.78 10.00 -1.62
CA GLN A 14 4.05 10.05 -0.87
C GLN A 14 5.29 10.26 -1.75
N ARG A 15 5.20 10.02 -3.06
CA ARG A 15 6.26 10.31 -4.03
C ARG A 15 6.08 11.66 -4.69
N LEU A 16 4.85 12.12 -4.85
CA LEU A 16 4.53 13.43 -5.40
C LEU A 16 4.84 14.56 -4.39
N LEU A 17 4.54 14.33 -3.11
CA LEU A 17 4.70 15.33 -2.06
C LEU A 17 6.10 15.97 -2.01
N PRO A 18 7.23 15.21 -2.02
CA PRO A 18 8.57 15.83 -2.06
C PRO A 18 8.80 16.73 -3.27
N VAL A 19 8.24 16.38 -4.42
CA VAL A 19 8.37 17.17 -5.65
C VAL A 19 7.59 18.48 -5.54
N LEU A 20 6.37 18.44 -5.00
CA LEU A 20 5.59 19.65 -4.75
C LEU A 20 6.29 20.59 -3.76
N LEU A 21 6.91 20.06 -2.71
CA LEU A 21 7.67 20.84 -1.74
C LEU A 21 8.95 21.44 -2.35
N ALA A 22 9.67 20.66 -3.16
CA ALA A 22 10.85 21.15 -3.89
C ALA A 22 10.49 22.32 -4.84
N ASN A 23 9.29 22.30 -5.41
CA ASN A 23 8.72 23.36 -6.22
C ASN A 23 8.12 24.52 -5.39
N ARG A 24 8.38 24.55 -4.06
CA ARG A 24 7.96 25.61 -3.14
C ARG A 24 6.43 25.79 -3.05
N HIS A 25 5.66 24.70 -3.17
CA HIS A 25 4.23 24.74 -2.92
C HIS A 25 3.92 24.54 -1.44
N GLU A 26 2.87 25.17 -0.95
CA GLU A 26 2.22 24.83 0.31
C GLU A 26 1.29 23.64 0.05
N VAL A 27 1.43 22.56 0.80
CA VAL A 27 0.67 21.33 0.57
C VAL A 27 -0.20 20.98 1.77
N VAL A 28 -1.50 20.93 1.52
CA VAL A 28 -2.53 20.49 2.49
C VAL A 28 -2.76 18.99 2.26
N CYS A 29 -2.23 18.16 3.14
CA CYS A 29 -2.32 16.70 3.06
C CYS A 29 -3.58 16.19 3.76
N CYS A 30 -4.52 15.59 3.00
CA CYS A 30 -5.69 14.93 3.56
C CYS A 30 -5.37 13.50 3.96
N VAL A 31 -5.66 13.16 5.21
CA VAL A 31 -5.52 11.81 5.76
C VAL A 31 -6.78 11.43 6.55
N ARG A 32 -7.13 10.15 6.59
CA ARG A 32 -8.22 9.65 7.45
C ARG A 32 -7.83 9.51 8.92
N ASP A 33 -6.54 9.41 9.17
CA ASP A 33 -5.95 9.24 10.50
C ASP A 33 -4.57 9.91 10.49
N ARG A 34 -4.43 10.96 11.29
CA ARG A 34 -3.22 11.79 11.36
C ARG A 34 -1.99 11.01 11.81
N ASN A 35 -2.17 10.00 12.66
CA ASN A 35 -1.08 9.17 13.16
C ASN A 35 -0.43 8.30 12.08
N ARG A 36 -1.05 8.15 10.91
CA ARG A 36 -0.49 7.47 9.74
C ARG A 36 0.42 8.36 8.88
N PHE A 37 0.48 9.64 9.17
CA PHE A 37 1.31 10.57 8.41
C PHE A 37 2.58 10.87 9.20
N ASN A 38 3.72 10.43 8.67
CA ASN A 38 5.02 10.68 9.28
C ASN A 38 5.49 12.10 8.95
N PHE A 39 5.21 13.05 9.85
CA PHE A 39 5.58 14.46 9.72
C PHE A 39 7.09 14.66 9.75
N GLU A 40 7.80 13.91 10.60
CA GLU A 40 9.25 14.04 10.82
C GLU A 40 10.05 13.73 9.54
N LYS A 41 9.50 12.88 8.68
CA LYS A 41 10.10 12.51 7.38
C LYS A 41 10.31 13.71 6.45
N TYR A 42 9.42 14.70 6.50
CA TYR A 42 9.43 15.81 5.54
C TYR A 42 10.01 17.09 6.13
N ASN A 43 9.94 17.28 7.45
CA ASN A 43 10.47 18.43 8.21
C ASN A 43 10.33 19.78 7.48
N SER A 44 9.14 20.04 6.92
CA SER A 44 8.86 21.24 6.13
C SER A 44 7.71 22.05 6.72
N PRO A 45 7.87 23.37 6.91
CA PRO A 45 6.80 24.24 7.36
C PRO A 45 5.69 24.41 6.31
N SER A 46 5.94 24.04 5.05
CA SER A 46 5.00 24.15 3.95
C SER A 46 4.01 22.98 3.87
N ILE A 47 3.98 22.09 4.87
CA ILE A 47 3.02 20.99 4.98
C ILE A 47 2.03 21.30 6.09
N SER A 48 0.75 21.21 5.77
CA SER A 48 -0.32 21.07 6.74
C SER A 48 -1.02 19.72 6.58
N VAL A 49 -1.38 19.08 7.69
CA VAL A 49 -2.08 17.78 7.68
C VAL A 49 -3.44 17.95 8.32
N ILE A 50 -4.48 17.59 7.60
CA ILE A 50 -5.86 17.63 8.04
C ILE A 50 -6.50 16.24 8.01
N GLU A 51 -7.37 15.96 8.99
CA GLU A 51 -8.15 14.73 9.01
C GLU A 51 -9.43 14.90 8.22
N VAL A 52 -9.54 14.16 7.13
CA VAL A 52 -10.68 14.18 6.22
C VAL A 52 -11.01 12.77 5.77
N ASP A 53 -12.26 12.39 5.97
CA ASP A 53 -12.85 11.18 5.39
C ASP A 53 -13.92 11.59 4.37
N PHE A 54 -13.65 11.37 3.08
CA PHE A 54 -14.57 11.76 2.01
C PHE A 54 -15.89 10.99 2.00
N LEU A 55 -16.04 9.96 2.85
CA LEU A 55 -17.33 9.32 3.12
C LEU A 55 -18.12 10.00 4.24
N LYS A 56 -17.51 10.96 4.94
CA LYS A 56 -18.10 11.73 6.05
C LYS A 56 -18.10 13.22 5.72
N PRO A 57 -19.16 13.74 5.09
CA PRO A 57 -19.21 15.13 4.59
C PRO A 57 -18.90 16.19 5.65
N GLU A 58 -19.20 15.92 6.92
CA GLU A 58 -18.91 16.82 8.04
C GLU A 58 -17.42 17.10 8.23
N THR A 59 -16.55 16.13 7.86
CA THR A 59 -15.09 16.27 8.00
C THR A 59 -14.47 17.18 6.93
N LEU A 60 -15.16 17.38 5.81
CA LEU A 60 -14.65 18.15 4.68
C LEU A 60 -14.47 19.64 5.02
N ARG A 61 -15.16 20.14 6.05
CA ARG A 61 -15.03 21.52 6.54
C ARG A 61 -13.59 21.85 7.01
N ALA A 62 -12.76 20.84 7.26
CA ALA A 62 -11.35 21.04 7.58
C ALA A 62 -10.51 21.44 6.35
N ILE A 63 -11.02 21.27 5.13
CA ILE A 63 -10.31 21.64 3.90
C ILE A 63 -10.39 23.17 3.72
N PRO A 64 -9.22 23.86 3.55
CA PRO A 64 -9.21 25.29 3.29
C PRO A 64 -9.92 25.64 1.97
N VAL A 65 -10.61 26.77 1.93
CA VAL A 65 -11.28 27.25 0.71
C VAL A 65 -10.35 28.00 -0.24
N ASP A 66 -9.15 28.36 0.19
CA ASP A 66 -8.16 29.15 -0.54
C ASP A 66 -7.12 28.30 -1.28
N ILE A 67 -7.47 27.05 -1.62
CA ILE A 67 -6.63 26.15 -2.41
C ILE A 67 -6.63 26.55 -3.89
N ASP A 68 -5.47 26.48 -4.55
CA ASP A 68 -5.29 26.81 -5.97
C ASP A 68 -5.60 25.63 -6.89
N ALA A 69 -5.21 24.41 -6.46
CA ALA A 69 -5.45 23.16 -7.19
C ALA A 69 -5.54 21.97 -6.22
N ALA A 70 -6.14 20.86 -6.69
CA ALA A 70 -6.26 19.65 -5.90
C ALA A 70 -5.87 18.40 -6.70
N TYR A 71 -5.17 17.48 -6.04
CA TYR A 71 -4.95 16.11 -6.53
C TYR A 71 -5.97 15.17 -5.91
N TYR A 72 -6.74 14.48 -6.76
CA TYR A 72 -7.62 13.40 -6.34
C TYR A 72 -6.92 12.05 -6.57
N LEU A 73 -6.25 11.55 -5.51
CA LEU A 73 -5.48 10.29 -5.55
C LEU A 73 -6.08 9.21 -4.63
N ILE A 74 -7.37 9.33 -4.33
CA ILE A 74 -8.09 8.32 -3.53
C ILE A 74 -8.34 7.09 -4.37
N HIS A 75 -8.07 5.92 -3.78
CA HIS A 75 -8.29 4.64 -4.42
C HIS A 75 -8.63 3.56 -3.40
N SER A 76 -9.80 2.92 -3.59
CA SER A 76 -10.36 1.95 -2.63
C SER A 76 -10.11 0.49 -3.01
N MET A 77 -9.16 0.20 -3.93
CA MET A 77 -8.90 -1.16 -4.44
C MET A 77 -8.55 -2.18 -3.37
N SER A 78 -7.98 -1.74 -2.25
CA SER A 78 -7.56 -2.59 -1.14
C SER A 78 -8.67 -2.96 -0.16
N THR A 79 -9.86 -2.35 -0.26
CA THR A 79 -10.97 -2.67 0.65
C THR A 79 -11.61 -4.01 0.30
N SER A 80 -11.83 -4.85 1.32
CA SER A 80 -12.47 -6.17 1.19
C SER A 80 -14.00 -6.12 1.16
N THR A 81 -14.60 -4.94 1.27
CA THR A 81 -16.04 -4.74 1.29
C THR A 81 -16.62 -4.79 -0.13
N GLY A 82 -17.73 -5.50 -0.31
CA GLY A 82 -18.37 -5.71 -1.63
C GLY A 82 -18.91 -4.44 -2.31
N ASP A 83 -18.98 -3.30 -1.61
CA ASP A 83 -19.54 -2.04 -2.09
C ASP A 83 -18.48 -0.97 -2.41
N PHE A 84 -17.27 -1.38 -2.83
CA PHE A 84 -16.20 -0.40 -3.11
C PHE A 84 -16.59 0.64 -4.20
N GLU A 85 -17.42 0.25 -5.18
CA GLU A 85 -17.89 1.14 -6.24
C GLU A 85 -18.73 2.29 -5.67
N LYS A 86 -19.68 1.97 -4.79
CA LYS A 86 -20.50 2.99 -4.11
C LYS A 86 -19.67 3.92 -3.22
N MET A 87 -18.63 3.37 -2.59
CA MET A 87 -17.74 4.16 -1.74
C MET A 87 -16.85 5.09 -2.56
N GLU A 88 -16.31 4.65 -3.71
CA GLU A 88 -15.58 5.52 -4.63
C GLU A 88 -16.49 6.62 -5.20
N GLU A 89 -17.71 6.25 -5.60
CA GLU A 89 -18.73 7.19 -6.08
C GLU A 89 -19.07 8.25 -5.03
N ALA A 90 -19.44 7.84 -3.82
CA ALA A 90 -19.77 8.76 -2.72
C ALA A 90 -18.60 9.68 -2.36
N SER A 91 -17.36 9.13 -2.32
CA SER A 91 -16.17 9.93 -2.04
C SER A 91 -15.92 10.97 -3.14
N ALA A 92 -16.14 10.63 -4.40
CA ALA A 92 -15.95 11.54 -5.52
C ALA A 92 -17.03 12.64 -5.55
N ILE A 93 -18.29 12.32 -5.26
CA ILE A 93 -19.39 13.29 -5.16
C ILE A 93 -19.09 14.28 -4.03
N ASN A 94 -18.79 13.81 -2.83
CA ASN A 94 -18.51 14.67 -1.68
C ASN A 94 -17.28 15.56 -1.92
N PHE A 95 -16.23 15.02 -2.53
CA PHE A 95 -15.05 15.80 -2.92
C PHE A 95 -15.43 16.90 -3.92
N ARG A 96 -16.10 16.56 -5.03
CA ARG A 96 -16.54 17.51 -6.04
C ARG A 96 -17.37 18.64 -5.43
N ASP A 97 -18.40 18.28 -4.67
CA ASP A 97 -19.35 19.24 -4.10
C ASP A 97 -18.70 20.22 -3.11
N TYR A 98 -17.64 19.78 -2.45
CA TYR A 98 -16.88 20.66 -1.57
C TYR A 98 -15.87 21.51 -2.35
N ILE A 99 -15.06 20.89 -3.22
CA ILE A 99 -13.98 21.58 -3.93
C ILE A 99 -14.51 22.68 -4.86
N GLN A 100 -15.65 22.47 -5.51
CA GLN A 100 -16.25 23.51 -6.37
C GLN A 100 -16.65 24.79 -5.62
N GLN A 101 -16.71 24.76 -4.28
CA GLN A 101 -16.95 25.94 -3.44
C GLN A 101 -15.64 26.64 -3.02
N SER A 102 -14.49 26.08 -3.35
CA SER A 102 -13.16 26.64 -3.07
C SER A 102 -12.67 27.50 -4.24
N LYS A 103 -11.47 28.07 -4.12
CA LYS A 103 -10.80 28.80 -5.21
C LYS A 103 -10.04 27.89 -6.20
N ALA A 104 -10.13 26.58 -6.04
CA ALA A 104 -9.40 25.63 -6.89
C ALA A 104 -9.80 25.79 -8.36
N SER A 105 -8.82 26.14 -9.21
CA SER A 105 -9.02 26.26 -10.65
C SER A 105 -8.82 24.93 -11.38
N GLN A 106 -8.13 23.98 -10.77
CA GLN A 106 -7.83 22.67 -11.36
C GLN A 106 -7.97 21.54 -10.35
N VAL A 107 -8.55 20.42 -10.80
CA VAL A 107 -8.44 19.10 -10.17
C VAL A 107 -7.64 18.19 -11.08
N ILE A 108 -6.67 17.48 -10.52
CA ILE A 108 -5.84 16.48 -11.23
C ILE A 108 -6.22 15.11 -10.71
N PHE A 109 -6.63 14.23 -11.62
CA PHE A 109 -7.07 12.87 -11.31
C PHE A 109 -6.16 11.83 -11.97
N LEU A 110 -5.67 10.86 -11.20
CA LEU A 110 -4.95 9.71 -11.75
C LEU A 110 -5.87 8.50 -11.82
N SER A 111 -6.15 8.03 -13.03
CA SER A 111 -7.04 6.90 -13.35
C SER A 111 -6.28 5.75 -14.01
N GLY A 112 -7.00 4.69 -14.37
CA GLY A 112 -6.51 3.61 -15.22
C GLY A 112 -6.87 3.84 -16.69
N ILE A 113 -6.08 3.28 -17.62
CA ILE A 113 -6.37 3.32 -19.06
C ILE A 113 -7.64 2.52 -19.34
N ILE A 114 -8.52 3.08 -20.18
CA ILE A 114 -9.84 2.57 -20.54
C ILE A 114 -9.90 2.41 -22.05
N ASN A 115 -9.68 1.19 -22.57
CA ASN A 115 -9.61 0.92 -24.01
C ASN A 115 -10.83 0.15 -24.58
N GLU A 116 -11.66 -0.46 -23.75
CA GLU A 116 -12.76 -1.33 -24.18
C GLU A 116 -14.12 -0.87 -23.67
N GLU A 117 -15.17 -1.26 -24.39
CA GLU A 117 -16.57 -1.06 -23.94
C GLU A 117 -16.91 -1.96 -22.74
N ASN A 118 -16.38 -3.20 -22.72
CA ASN A 118 -16.57 -4.16 -21.63
C ASN A 118 -15.48 -4.04 -20.57
N LEU A 119 -15.63 -3.08 -19.67
CA LEU A 119 -14.68 -2.82 -18.60
C LEU A 119 -14.79 -3.82 -17.45
N SER A 120 -13.67 -4.11 -16.80
CA SER A 120 -13.73 -4.73 -15.47
C SER A 120 -14.49 -3.79 -14.50
N LYS A 121 -15.11 -4.35 -13.46
CA LYS A 121 -15.82 -3.56 -12.45
C LYS A 121 -14.94 -2.42 -11.90
N HIS A 122 -13.68 -2.69 -11.70
CA HIS A 122 -12.70 -1.70 -11.25
C HIS A 122 -12.53 -0.54 -12.23
N LEU A 123 -12.32 -0.80 -13.52
CA LEU A 123 -12.18 0.25 -14.55
C LEU A 123 -13.49 1.01 -14.78
N SER A 124 -14.62 0.33 -14.67
CA SER A 124 -15.94 0.98 -14.71
C SER A 124 -16.12 1.98 -13.56
N SER A 125 -15.75 1.59 -12.32
CA SER A 125 -15.77 2.50 -11.16
C SER A 125 -14.88 3.72 -11.40
N ARG A 126 -13.65 3.54 -11.92
CA ARG A 126 -12.73 4.65 -12.20
C ARG A 126 -13.28 5.60 -13.27
N ARG A 127 -13.94 5.08 -14.30
CA ARG A 127 -14.63 5.90 -15.30
C ARG A 127 -15.78 6.71 -14.71
N ASN A 128 -16.57 6.11 -13.80
CA ASN A 128 -17.64 6.81 -13.11
C ASN A 128 -17.09 7.94 -12.23
N VAL A 129 -16.00 7.71 -11.49
CA VAL A 129 -15.31 8.74 -10.72
C VAL A 129 -14.84 9.90 -11.63
N GLU A 130 -14.27 9.59 -12.80
CA GLU A 130 -13.85 10.63 -13.77
C GLU A 130 -15.03 11.51 -14.22
N TRP A 131 -16.19 10.91 -14.55
CA TRP A 131 -17.39 11.65 -14.92
C TRP A 131 -17.93 12.52 -13.79
N ILE A 132 -17.94 12.01 -12.55
CA ILE A 132 -18.34 12.79 -11.39
C ILE A 132 -17.42 14.00 -11.21
N LEU A 133 -16.11 13.81 -11.25
CA LEU A 133 -15.14 14.89 -11.10
C LEU A 133 -15.23 15.90 -12.25
N ALA A 134 -15.49 15.46 -13.49
CA ALA A 134 -15.65 16.32 -14.65
C ALA A 134 -16.91 17.22 -14.59
N SER A 135 -17.88 16.88 -13.76
CA SER A 135 -19.11 17.69 -13.57
C SER A 135 -18.93 18.87 -12.58
N GLY A 136 -17.74 19.04 -11.98
CA GLY A 136 -17.43 20.17 -11.10
C GLY A 136 -17.20 21.48 -11.87
N SER A 137 -17.17 22.61 -11.16
CA SER A 137 -16.98 23.96 -11.75
C SER A 137 -15.50 24.32 -12.01
N TYR A 138 -14.56 23.48 -11.57
CA TYR A 138 -13.12 23.58 -11.83
C TYR A 138 -12.74 22.86 -13.13
N SER A 139 -11.53 23.11 -13.63
CA SER A 139 -11.01 22.34 -14.77
C SER A 139 -10.45 20.99 -14.32
N LEU A 140 -10.92 19.89 -14.92
CA LEU A 140 -10.38 18.56 -14.64
C LEU A 140 -9.26 18.23 -15.63
N THR A 141 -8.12 17.74 -15.11
CA THR A 141 -7.08 17.08 -15.89
C THR A 141 -6.98 15.62 -15.45
N THR A 142 -7.29 14.68 -16.34
CA THR A 142 -7.18 13.26 -16.04
C THR A 142 -5.95 12.65 -16.67
N LEU A 143 -5.11 11.99 -15.88
CA LEU A 143 -4.04 11.13 -16.35
C LEU A 143 -4.45 9.67 -16.18
N ARG A 144 -4.40 8.89 -17.25
CA ARG A 144 -4.76 7.46 -17.22
C ARG A 144 -3.49 6.65 -17.43
N ALA A 145 -3.10 5.88 -16.42
CA ALA A 145 -1.92 5.03 -16.45
C ALA A 145 -2.28 3.55 -16.51
N GLY A 146 -1.44 2.77 -17.16
CA GLY A 146 -1.47 1.32 -17.09
C GLY A 146 -0.75 0.80 -15.85
N ILE A 147 0.12 -0.19 -16.05
CA ILE A 147 0.92 -0.79 -14.98
C ILE A 147 2.03 0.16 -14.55
N ILE A 148 2.02 0.59 -13.30
CA ILE A 148 3.07 1.46 -12.75
C ILE A 148 4.19 0.62 -12.14
N ILE A 149 5.40 0.79 -12.66
CA ILE A 149 6.61 0.07 -12.23
C ILE A 149 7.44 0.96 -11.31
N GLY A 150 7.71 0.46 -10.12
CA GLY A 150 8.57 1.13 -9.14
C GLY A 150 8.54 0.38 -7.80
N SER A 151 9.59 0.57 -7.02
CA SER A 151 9.72 -0.07 -5.69
C SER A 151 8.49 0.16 -4.83
N GLY A 152 7.88 -0.90 -4.32
CA GLY A 152 6.69 -0.84 -3.47
C GLY A 152 5.37 -0.62 -4.22
N SER A 153 5.32 -0.56 -5.57
CA SER A 153 4.04 -0.63 -6.29
C SER A 153 3.48 -2.05 -6.26
N ALA A 154 2.15 -2.18 -6.31
CA ALA A 154 1.50 -3.50 -6.31
C ALA A 154 1.98 -4.36 -7.48
N SER A 155 2.01 -3.79 -8.69
CA SER A 155 2.40 -4.50 -9.90
C SER A 155 3.86 -4.96 -9.85
N PHE A 156 4.79 -4.09 -9.42
CA PHE A 156 6.20 -4.44 -9.28
C PHE A 156 6.43 -5.55 -8.26
N GLU A 157 5.81 -5.46 -7.08
CA GLU A 157 5.98 -6.45 -6.02
C GLU A 157 5.35 -7.81 -6.40
N ILE A 158 4.26 -7.82 -7.16
CA ILE A 158 3.66 -9.05 -7.68
C ILE A 158 4.58 -9.69 -8.72
N ILE A 159 5.08 -8.91 -9.69
CA ILE A 159 6.02 -9.40 -10.70
C ILE A 159 7.27 -9.96 -10.02
N ARG A 160 7.82 -9.23 -9.06
CA ARG A 160 8.96 -9.67 -8.26
C ARG A 160 8.70 -10.97 -7.51
N ASP A 161 7.57 -11.07 -6.80
CA ASP A 161 7.19 -12.29 -6.08
C ASP A 161 7.07 -13.50 -7.02
N LEU A 162 6.48 -13.31 -8.22
CA LEU A 162 6.36 -14.38 -9.21
C LEU A 162 7.72 -14.83 -9.74
N VAL A 163 8.56 -13.88 -10.12
CA VAL A 163 9.87 -14.18 -10.73
C VAL A 163 10.88 -14.77 -9.72
N GLU A 164 10.98 -14.17 -8.53
CA GLU A 164 11.96 -14.58 -7.53
C GLU A 164 11.58 -15.90 -6.83
N LYS A 165 10.28 -16.25 -6.76
CA LYS A 165 9.79 -17.45 -6.06
C LYS A 165 9.52 -18.64 -6.96
N LEU A 166 9.34 -18.45 -8.27
CA LEU A 166 8.96 -19.49 -9.21
C LEU A 166 9.93 -19.56 -10.40
N PRO A 167 11.03 -20.31 -10.31
CA PRO A 167 11.93 -20.51 -11.46
C PRO A 167 11.25 -21.25 -12.62
N VAL A 168 10.23 -22.05 -12.34
CA VAL A 168 9.34 -22.71 -13.31
C VAL A 168 7.89 -22.33 -12.97
N MET A 169 7.16 -21.84 -13.94
CA MET A 169 5.81 -21.33 -13.75
C MET A 169 4.85 -21.93 -14.80
N ILE A 170 3.73 -22.46 -14.32
CA ILE A 170 2.57 -22.78 -15.15
C ILE A 170 1.58 -21.61 -15.00
N ALA A 171 1.27 -20.94 -16.08
CA ALA A 171 0.54 -19.70 -16.07
C ALA A 171 -0.69 -19.71 -16.99
N PRO A 172 -1.72 -18.93 -16.67
CA PRO A 172 -2.92 -18.82 -17.47
C PRO A 172 -2.70 -18.03 -18.76
N ARG A 173 -3.62 -18.21 -19.72
CA ARG A 173 -3.55 -17.62 -21.07
C ARG A 173 -3.49 -16.07 -21.06
N TRP A 174 -4.03 -15.41 -20.02
CA TRP A 174 -4.01 -13.95 -19.93
C TRP A 174 -2.58 -13.36 -19.76
N LEU A 175 -1.54 -14.17 -19.50
CA LEU A 175 -0.16 -13.70 -19.59
C LEU A 175 0.24 -13.22 -20.99
N ASN A 176 -0.52 -13.56 -22.02
CA ASN A 176 -0.32 -13.07 -23.38
C ASN A 176 -1.02 -11.73 -23.66
N THR A 177 -1.82 -11.22 -22.72
CA THR A 177 -2.46 -9.90 -22.84
C THR A 177 -1.38 -8.81 -22.86
N VAL A 178 -1.56 -7.83 -23.73
CA VAL A 178 -0.60 -6.75 -23.95
C VAL A 178 -0.89 -5.58 -23.02
N SER A 179 0.16 -4.96 -22.50
CA SER A 179 0.09 -3.77 -21.67
C SER A 179 1.25 -2.84 -21.95
N GLN A 180 1.09 -1.56 -21.64
CA GLN A 180 2.11 -0.53 -21.74
C GLN A 180 2.48 -0.03 -20.36
N PRO A 181 3.52 -0.61 -19.71
CA PRO A 181 3.94 -0.20 -18.38
C PRO A 181 4.58 1.19 -18.38
N ILE A 182 4.51 1.88 -17.24
CA ILE A 182 5.12 3.19 -17.02
C ILE A 182 5.93 3.22 -15.72
N ALA A 183 7.11 3.84 -15.73
CA ALA A 183 7.90 4.05 -14.52
C ALA A 183 7.20 5.02 -13.56
N ILE A 184 7.27 4.76 -12.26
CA ILE A 184 6.72 5.66 -11.24
C ILE A 184 7.33 7.07 -11.34
N ARG A 185 8.61 7.19 -11.70
CA ARG A 185 9.26 8.49 -11.93
C ARG A 185 8.50 9.32 -12.96
N ASN A 186 8.18 8.72 -14.10
CA ASN A 186 7.46 9.42 -15.15
C ASN A 186 6.02 9.75 -14.75
N VAL A 187 5.34 8.89 -13.99
CA VAL A 187 4.00 9.23 -13.43
C VAL A 187 4.07 10.50 -12.58
N ILE A 188 5.10 10.64 -11.75
CA ILE A 188 5.29 11.82 -10.90
C ILE A 188 5.65 13.06 -11.76
N GLU A 189 6.48 12.89 -12.79
CA GLU A 189 6.80 13.95 -13.76
C GLU A 189 5.54 14.45 -14.48
N PHE A 190 4.68 13.54 -14.96
CA PHE A 190 3.40 13.93 -15.57
C PHE A 190 2.47 14.64 -14.56
N LEU A 191 2.29 14.08 -13.37
CA LEU A 191 1.44 14.69 -12.33
C LEU A 191 1.91 16.10 -11.95
N SER A 192 3.22 16.32 -11.82
CA SER A 192 3.75 17.64 -11.52
C SER A 192 3.73 18.59 -12.72
N GLY A 193 3.93 18.08 -13.95
CA GLY A 193 3.98 18.87 -15.17
C GLY A 193 2.62 19.40 -15.64
N VAL A 194 1.51 18.72 -15.28
CA VAL A 194 0.15 19.19 -15.60
C VAL A 194 -0.40 20.18 -14.57
N LEU A 195 0.28 20.38 -13.44
CA LEU A 195 -0.20 21.24 -12.36
C LEU A 195 -0.35 22.68 -12.84
N LEU A 196 -1.58 23.17 -12.85
CA LEU A 196 -1.97 24.52 -13.32
C LEU A 196 -1.51 24.87 -14.75
N ASN A 197 -1.21 23.84 -15.55
CA ASN A 197 -0.93 24.00 -16.97
C ASN A 197 -2.27 24.10 -17.74
N LYS A 198 -2.61 25.32 -18.17
CA LYS A 198 -3.89 25.59 -18.84
C LYS A 198 -4.10 24.78 -20.13
N ASN A 199 -3.02 24.39 -20.81
CA ASN A 199 -3.11 23.57 -22.02
C ASN A 199 -3.61 22.13 -21.73
N THR A 200 -3.62 21.72 -20.47
CA THR A 200 -4.09 20.38 -20.06
C THR A 200 -5.47 20.40 -19.41
N PHE A 201 -6.10 21.57 -19.26
CA PHE A 201 -7.39 21.73 -18.63
C PHE A 201 -8.50 21.03 -19.41
N ASN A 202 -9.41 20.37 -18.70
CA ASN A 202 -10.58 19.64 -19.23
C ASN A 202 -10.20 18.58 -20.30
N ASN A 203 -9.03 18.00 -20.15
CA ASN A 203 -8.52 16.93 -21.02
C ASN A 203 -8.14 15.68 -20.24
N SER A 204 -8.23 14.55 -20.93
CA SER A 204 -7.79 13.24 -20.43
C SER A 204 -6.67 12.70 -21.30
N TYR A 205 -5.58 12.26 -20.68
CA TYR A 205 -4.38 11.79 -21.38
C TYR A 205 -3.99 10.40 -20.88
N ASP A 206 -3.79 9.46 -21.78
CA ASP A 206 -3.16 8.19 -21.46
C ASP A 206 -1.65 8.38 -21.35
N ILE A 207 -1.06 7.89 -20.25
CA ILE A 207 0.37 7.97 -19.99
C ILE A 207 0.98 6.58 -19.89
N GLY A 208 2.05 6.33 -20.64
CA GLY A 208 2.73 5.05 -20.73
C GLY A 208 4.23 5.20 -20.99
N GLY A 209 4.97 4.13 -20.73
CA GLY A 209 6.36 4.00 -21.13
C GLY A 209 6.52 3.76 -22.64
N PRO A 210 7.76 3.66 -23.14
CA PRO A 210 8.02 3.39 -24.55
C PRO A 210 7.72 1.95 -24.95
N ASP A 211 7.69 1.02 -24.00
CA ASP A 211 7.57 -0.42 -24.27
C ASP A 211 6.11 -0.87 -24.24
N ILE A 212 5.66 -1.55 -25.30
CA ILE A 212 4.41 -2.30 -25.37
C ILE A 212 4.75 -3.78 -25.33
N MET A 213 4.26 -4.52 -24.33
CA MET A 213 4.65 -5.91 -24.13
C MET A 213 3.59 -6.73 -23.41
N THR A 214 3.63 -8.05 -23.61
CA THR A 214 2.77 -8.98 -22.86
C THR A 214 3.22 -9.12 -21.41
N TYR A 215 2.31 -9.53 -20.51
CA TYR A 215 2.70 -9.86 -19.13
C TYR A 215 3.79 -10.93 -19.07
N LYS A 216 3.77 -11.92 -20.00
CA LYS A 216 4.82 -12.92 -20.11
C LYS A 216 6.18 -12.27 -20.40
N GLN A 217 6.24 -11.34 -21.37
CA GLN A 217 7.47 -10.62 -21.70
C GLN A 217 7.96 -9.77 -20.52
N MET A 218 7.04 -9.11 -19.77
CA MET A 218 7.40 -8.38 -18.56
C MET A 218 8.08 -9.27 -17.52
N LEU A 219 7.55 -10.48 -17.25
CA LEU A 219 8.16 -11.42 -16.32
C LEU A 219 9.54 -11.90 -16.78
N LEU A 220 9.67 -12.21 -18.09
CA LEU A 220 10.95 -12.65 -18.65
C LEU A 220 12.02 -11.55 -18.64
N LYS A 221 11.64 -10.31 -19.01
CA LYS A 221 12.56 -9.16 -18.94
C LYS A 221 12.95 -8.84 -17.50
N PHE A 222 12.02 -8.93 -16.56
CA PHE A 222 12.33 -8.77 -15.13
C PHE A 222 13.34 -9.81 -14.66
N ALA A 223 13.15 -11.10 -15.02
CA ALA A 223 14.09 -12.17 -14.71
C ALA A 223 15.47 -11.88 -15.30
N ALA A 224 15.55 -11.44 -16.56
CA ALA A 224 16.79 -11.08 -17.22
C ALA A 224 17.55 -9.97 -16.50
N VAL A 225 16.88 -8.88 -16.12
CA VAL A 225 17.48 -7.76 -15.34
C VAL A 225 18.04 -8.24 -14.00
N ARG A 226 17.39 -9.25 -13.38
CA ARG A 226 17.82 -9.85 -12.11
C ARG A 226 18.84 -11.00 -12.26
N GLY A 227 19.23 -11.35 -13.48
CA GLY A 227 20.11 -12.49 -13.72
C GLY A 227 19.49 -13.85 -13.36
N LEU A 228 18.14 -13.93 -13.32
CA LEU A 228 17.41 -15.14 -12.95
C LEU A 228 16.98 -15.92 -14.19
N ARG A 229 16.95 -17.25 -14.08
CA ARG A 229 16.38 -18.13 -15.11
C ARG A 229 14.91 -18.39 -14.80
N LEU A 230 14.03 -18.04 -15.73
CA LEU A 230 12.59 -18.22 -15.60
C LEU A 230 12.05 -19.00 -16.81
N TRP A 231 11.35 -20.07 -16.53
CA TRP A 231 10.62 -20.83 -17.55
C TRP A 231 9.10 -20.70 -17.34
N ILE A 232 8.34 -20.35 -18.39
CA ILE A 232 6.89 -20.13 -18.33
C ILE A 232 6.20 -21.00 -19.35
N GLY A 233 5.44 -22.00 -18.87
CA GLY A 233 4.48 -22.79 -19.65
C GLY A 233 3.08 -22.18 -19.56
N ILE A 234 2.42 -21.92 -20.70
CA ILE A 234 1.06 -21.40 -20.73
C ILE A 234 0.07 -22.53 -20.91
N VAL A 235 -0.94 -22.61 -20.02
CA VAL A 235 -2.04 -23.55 -20.12
C VAL A 235 -3.30 -22.88 -20.66
N PRO A 236 -4.03 -23.51 -21.60
CA PRO A 236 -5.18 -22.91 -22.26
C PRO A 236 -6.40 -22.73 -21.33
N VAL A 237 -6.49 -23.55 -20.27
CA VAL A 237 -7.69 -23.62 -19.41
C VAL A 237 -7.28 -23.38 -17.96
N MET A 238 -7.43 -22.13 -17.53
CA MET A 238 -7.38 -21.78 -16.11
C MET A 238 -8.53 -20.80 -15.83
N THR A 239 -9.49 -21.24 -15.01
CA THR A 239 -10.63 -20.37 -14.68
C THR A 239 -10.14 -19.11 -13.94
N PRO A 240 -10.85 -17.96 -14.05
CA PRO A 240 -10.48 -16.75 -13.32
C PRO A 240 -10.34 -16.98 -11.82
N LYS A 241 -11.20 -17.81 -11.23
CA LYS A 241 -11.17 -18.18 -9.83
C LYS A 241 -9.89 -18.94 -9.47
N LEU A 242 -9.49 -19.93 -10.27
CA LEU A 242 -8.27 -20.70 -10.07
C LEU A 242 -7.03 -19.82 -10.26
N SER A 243 -7.01 -18.93 -11.24
CA SER A 243 -5.95 -17.95 -11.46
C SER A 243 -5.79 -17.00 -10.27
N SER A 244 -6.90 -16.56 -9.68
CA SER A 244 -6.89 -15.67 -8.50
C SER A 244 -6.36 -16.39 -7.26
N TYR A 245 -6.71 -17.67 -7.04
CA TYR A 245 -6.13 -18.49 -5.98
C TYR A 245 -4.64 -18.71 -6.19
N TRP A 246 -4.22 -19.03 -7.42
CA TRP A 246 -2.81 -19.21 -7.76
C TRP A 246 -2.00 -17.93 -7.44
N LEU A 247 -2.47 -16.77 -7.91
CA LEU A 247 -1.82 -15.49 -7.62
C LEU A 247 -1.77 -15.19 -6.12
N PHE A 248 -2.88 -15.42 -5.40
CA PHE A 248 -2.98 -15.22 -3.97
C PHE A 248 -1.98 -16.09 -3.17
N PHE A 249 -1.82 -17.36 -3.54
CA PHE A 249 -0.90 -18.26 -2.83
C PHE A 249 0.58 -17.91 -3.05
N ILE A 250 0.93 -17.45 -4.23
CA ILE A 250 2.32 -17.21 -4.59
C ILE A 250 2.77 -15.82 -4.19
N THR A 251 1.90 -14.82 -4.32
CA THR A 251 2.26 -13.44 -4.07
C THR A 251 1.85 -12.97 -2.68
N SER A 252 2.31 -11.80 -2.30
CA SER A 252 1.95 -11.13 -1.03
C SER A 252 0.60 -10.41 -1.10
N THR A 253 -0.26 -10.72 -2.07
CA THR A 253 -1.58 -10.10 -2.24
C THR A 253 -2.66 -10.75 -1.38
N SER A 254 -3.75 -10.02 -1.09
CA SER A 254 -4.99 -10.63 -0.59
C SER A 254 -5.75 -11.30 -1.74
N TYR A 255 -6.63 -12.28 -1.43
CA TYR A 255 -7.44 -12.94 -2.46
C TYR A 255 -8.34 -11.95 -3.23
N SER A 256 -8.97 -11.00 -2.52
CA SER A 256 -9.82 -9.97 -3.14
C SER A 256 -9.04 -9.10 -4.13
N LEU A 257 -7.79 -8.71 -3.78
CA LEU A 257 -6.93 -7.96 -4.68
C LEU A 257 -6.47 -8.83 -5.86
N ALA A 258 -6.08 -10.08 -5.61
CA ALA A 258 -5.67 -11.02 -6.67
C ALA A 258 -6.81 -11.22 -7.70
N GLN A 259 -8.06 -11.33 -7.24
CA GLN A 259 -9.23 -11.45 -8.12
C GLN A 259 -9.41 -10.22 -9.01
N LYS A 260 -9.39 -9.01 -8.41
CA LYS A 260 -9.53 -7.75 -9.16
C LYS A 260 -8.40 -7.57 -10.18
N LEU A 261 -7.17 -7.94 -9.81
CA LEU A 261 -6.01 -7.87 -10.71
C LEU A 261 -6.13 -8.85 -11.87
N VAL A 262 -6.48 -10.12 -11.63
CA VAL A 262 -6.69 -11.11 -12.69
C VAL A 262 -7.77 -10.66 -13.67
N ASP A 263 -8.86 -10.07 -13.17
CA ASP A 263 -9.92 -9.57 -14.04
C ASP A 263 -9.45 -8.37 -14.89
N SER A 264 -8.61 -7.50 -14.33
CA SER A 264 -8.02 -6.37 -15.08
C SER A 264 -6.93 -6.81 -16.08
N MET A 265 -6.21 -7.90 -15.80
CA MET A 265 -5.14 -8.41 -16.69
C MET A 265 -5.65 -9.12 -17.95
N LYS A 266 -6.96 -9.33 -18.09
CA LYS A 266 -7.55 -9.92 -19.30
C LYS A 266 -7.78 -8.90 -20.40
N VAL A 267 -7.72 -7.62 -20.08
CA VAL A 267 -7.99 -6.49 -20.98
C VAL A 267 -6.67 -5.89 -21.42
N GLU A 268 -6.55 -5.59 -22.71
CA GLU A 268 -5.36 -4.88 -23.23
C GLU A 268 -5.33 -3.45 -22.74
N VAL A 269 -4.15 -3.02 -22.29
CA VAL A 269 -3.94 -1.70 -21.68
C VAL A 269 -2.80 -1.00 -22.43
N ILE A 270 -3.15 -0.34 -23.53
CA ILE A 270 -2.25 0.41 -24.39
C ILE A 270 -2.71 1.87 -24.43
N CYS A 271 -1.79 2.82 -24.37
CA CYS A 271 -2.09 4.24 -24.44
C CYS A 271 -2.63 4.63 -25.82
N LYS A 272 -3.67 5.43 -25.86
CA LYS A 272 -4.05 6.18 -27.05
C LYS A 272 -3.01 7.27 -27.28
N GLU A 273 -2.66 7.49 -28.53
CA GLU A 273 -1.71 8.54 -28.91
C GLU A 273 -2.21 9.92 -28.46
N ASN A 274 -1.30 10.68 -27.85
CA ASN A 274 -1.51 12.06 -27.46
C ASN A 274 -0.17 12.79 -27.36
N ASP A 275 -0.19 14.11 -27.35
CA ASP A 275 1.00 14.97 -27.38
C ASP A 275 1.48 15.42 -25.99
N LEU A 276 0.93 14.88 -24.92
CA LEU A 276 1.26 15.35 -23.56
C LEU A 276 2.76 15.24 -23.24
N LYS A 277 3.41 14.13 -23.64
CA LYS A 277 4.86 13.93 -23.45
C LYS A 277 5.69 15.01 -24.16
N GLY A 278 5.32 15.38 -25.40
CA GLY A 278 5.96 16.46 -26.15
C GLY A 278 5.71 17.83 -25.51
N MET A 279 4.47 18.10 -25.12
CA MET A 279 4.07 19.35 -24.47
C MET A 279 4.82 19.60 -23.15
N LEU A 280 5.10 18.53 -22.38
CA LEU A 280 5.79 18.63 -21.08
C LEU A 280 7.30 18.37 -21.17
N GLY A 281 7.84 18.01 -22.34
CA GLY A 281 9.26 17.65 -22.52
C GLY A 281 9.66 16.38 -21.75
N ILE A 282 8.72 15.46 -21.50
CA ILE A 282 8.97 14.24 -20.71
C ILE A 282 9.39 13.10 -21.65
N ILE A 283 10.51 12.45 -21.30
CA ILE A 283 11.00 11.25 -21.99
C ILE A 283 10.80 10.05 -21.05
N PRO A 284 9.77 9.24 -21.29
CA PRO A 284 9.53 8.05 -20.45
C PRO A 284 10.66 7.04 -20.57
N VAL A 285 11.09 6.47 -19.43
CA VAL A 285 12.12 5.44 -19.38
C VAL A 285 11.61 4.08 -19.77
N SER A 286 12.51 3.21 -20.23
CA SER A 286 12.17 1.84 -20.60
C SER A 286 11.71 1.01 -19.39
N TYR A 287 11.02 -0.10 -19.64
CA TYR A 287 10.61 -1.04 -18.60
C TYR A 287 11.82 -1.62 -17.84
N GLU A 288 12.90 -1.92 -18.57
CA GLU A 288 14.13 -2.45 -17.97
C GLU A 288 14.80 -1.44 -17.02
N ASP A 289 14.87 -0.18 -17.43
CA ASP A 289 15.45 0.88 -16.60
C ASP A 289 14.56 1.20 -15.41
N ALA A 290 13.24 1.15 -15.57
CA ALA A 290 12.29 1.28 -14.44
C ALA A 290 12.50 0.19 -13.38
N ILE A 291 12.83 -1.05 -13.80
CA ILE A 291 13.16 -2.14 -12.87
C ILE A 291 14.49 -1.87 -12.17
N LYS A 292 15.55 -1.46 -12.90
CA LYS A 292 16.85 -1.13 -12.31
C LYS A 292 16.72 -0.04 -11.25
N GLU A 293 16.05 1.08 -11.59
CA GLU A 293 15.78 2.18 -10.64
C GLU A 293 14.99 1.71 -9.38
N ALA A 294 14.04 0.79 -9.57
CA ALA A 294 13.28 0.25 -8.45
C ALA A 294 14.16 -0.58 -7.50
N PHE A 295 15.11 -1.36 -8.03
CA PHE A 295 16.04 -2.14 -7.21
C PHE A 295 17.10 -1.29 -6.55
N GLU A 296 17.66 -0.29 -7.21
CA GLU A 296 18.58 0.67 -6.59
C GLU A 296 17.97 1.32 -5.35
N ARG A 297 16.70 1.75 -5.42
CA ARG A 297 15.98 2.29 -4.25
C ARG A 297 15.77 1.27 -3.14
N ILE A 298 15.54 0.00 -3.47
CA ILE A 298 15.41 -1.07 -2.49
C ILE A 298 16.75 -1.34 -1.80
N GLU A 299 17.84 -1.41 -2.55
CA GLU A 299 19.20 -1.64 -2.03
C GLU A 299 19.67 -0.51 -1.12
N LEU A 300 19.33 0.73 -1.48
CA LEU A 300 19.61 1.93 -0.66
C LEU A 300 18.61 2.12 0.50
N ASN A 301 17.67 1.20 0.74
CA ASN A 301 16.58 1.35 1.73
C ASN A 301 15.76 2.65 1.58
N GLN A 302 15.65 3.17 0.36
CA GLN A 302 14.98 4.46 0.05
C GLN A 302 13.57 4.28 -0.50
N VAL A 303 12.85 3.23 -0.13
CA VAL A 303 11.45 3.02 -0.57
C VAL A 303 10.51 3.91 0.23
N PRO A 304 10.00 5.02 -0.32
CA PRO A 304 9.25 6.01 0.46
C PRO A 304 7.85 5.52 0.85
N SER A 305 7.26 4.62 0.10
CA SER A 305 5.92 4.06 0.34
C SER A 305 5.75 2.71 -0.33
N SER A 306 4.82 1.90 0.18
CA SER A 306 4.44 0.62 -0.42
C SER A 306 2.91 0.51 -0.50
N TRP A 307 2.38 -0.16 -1.52
CA TRP A 307 0.96 -0.49 -1.60
C TRP A 307 0.51 -1.36 -0.42
N LYS A 308 1.42 -2.12 0.18
CA LYS A 308 1.18 -2.95 1.37
C LYS A 308 0.80 -2.12 2.59
N ASP A 309 1.15 -0.83 2.61
CA ASP A 309 0.79 0.12 3.67
C ASP A 309 -0.68 0.56 3.58
N ALA A 310 -1.36 0.29 2.45
CA ALA A 310 -2.79 0.50 2.34
C ALA A 310 -3.56 -0.41 3.30
N LEU A 311 -4.61 0.11 3.95
CA LEU A 311 -5.46 -0.67 4.84
C LEU A 311 -6.28 -1.66 4.03
N THR A 312 -5.93 -2.94 4.11
CA THR A 312 -6.57 -4.03 3.35
C THR A 312 -7.64 -4.77 4.15
N SER A 313 -7.58 -4.68 5.49
CA SER A 313 -8.59 -5.31 6.35
C SER A 313 -9.77 -4.37 6.62
N SER A 314 -10.98 -4.91 6.60
CA SER A 314 -12.19 -4.17 6.98
C SER A 314 -12.13 -3.64 8.42
N THR A 315 -11.39 -4.33 9.28
CA THR A 315 -11.21 -3.97 10.70
C THR A 315 -10.48 -2.64 10.89
N LEU A 316 -9.55 -2.27 9.98
CA LEU A 316 -8.75 -1.04 10.08
C LEU A 316 -9.25 0.09 9.16
N TYR A 317 -10.42 -0.07 8.56
CA TYR A 317 -10.98 0.90 7.62
C TYR A 317 -11.15 2.30 8.23
N ASP A 318 -11.60 2.35 9.50
CA ASP A 318 -11.84 3.61 10.24
C ASP A 318 -10.54 4.27 10.77
N GLY A 319 -9.37 3.73 10.43
CA GLY A 319 -8.06 4.23 10.87
C GLY A 319 -7.38 3.31 11.90
N ILE A 320 -6.10 3.58 12.15
CA ILE A 320 -5.29 2.79 13.09
C ILE A 320 -5.43 3.29 14.54
N SER A 321 -5.80 4.54 14.73
CA SER A 321 -5.89 5.18 16.06
C SER A 321 -6.90 4.52 16.97
N LYS A 322 -7.99 3.97 16.40
CA LYS A 322 -9.01 3.22 17.14
C LYS A 322 -8.44 2.00 17.89
N TYR A 323 -7.36 1.41 17.37
CA TYR A 323 -6.71 0.21 17.93
C TYR A 323 -5.42 0.55 18.70
N ALA A 324 -5.00 1.81 18.75
CA ALA A 324 -3.84 2.24 19.50
C ALA A 324 -4.02 2.12 21.03
N GLU A 325 -5.28 2.11 21.50
CA GLU A 325 -5.63 1.79 22.87
C GLU A 325 -5.89 0.29 22.98
N VAL A 326 -4.92 -0.44 23.56
CA VAL A 326 -5.05 -1.89 23.78
C VAL A 326 -6.08 -2.15 24.88
N PRO A 327 -7.15 -2.95 24.61
CA PRO A 327 -8.18 -3.22 25.61
C PRO A 327 -7.61 -4.06 26.76
N VAL A 328 -7.99 -3.74 27.99
CA VAL A 328 -7.53 -4.43 29.19
C VAL A 328 -8.55 -5.47 29.66
N HIS A 329 -9.85 -5.20 29.50
CA HIS A 329 -10.91 -6.07 29.99
C HIS A 329 -11.35 -7.10 28.97
N GLY A 330 -11.54 -8.34 29.44
CA GLY A 330 -12.01 -9.44 28.59
C GLY A 330 -10.99 -10.00 27.60
N CYS A 331 -9.71 -9.69 27.81
CA CYS A 331 -8.59 -10.13 26.98
C CYS A 331 -7.74 -11.20 27.66
N PHE A 332 -7.11 -12.03 26.85
CA PHE A 332 -6.03 -12.91 27.29
C PHE A 332 -4.70 -12.18 27.07
N LEU A 333 -3.78 -12.36 28.04
CA LEU A 333 -2.48 -11.70 28.07
C LEU A 333 -1.35 -12.72 28.19
N ASP A 334 -0.33 -12.62 27.34
CA ASP A 334 0.99 -13.21 27.53
C ASP A 334 1.98 -12.06 27.75
N TYR A 335 2.27 -11.79 29.04
CA TYR A 335 3.16 -10.71 29.45
C TYR A 335 4.50 -11.26 29.91
N ARG A 336 5.56 -10.70 29.38
CA ARG A 336 6.94 -11.07 29.71
C ARG A 336 7.80 -9.84 29.92
N LYS A 337 8.75 -9.94 30.82
CA LYS A 337 9.74 -8.88 31.08
C LYS A 337 11.14 -9.46 31.23
N ARG A 338 12.13 -8.67 30.83
CA ARG A 338 13.54 -9.03 30.95
C ARG A 338 14.41 -7.79 31.15
N LEU A 339 15.34 -7.84 32.12
CA LEU A 339 16.35 -6.81 32.30
C LEU A 339 17.33 -6.87 31.12
N ILE A 340 17.71 -5.71 30.59
CA ILE A 340 18.62 -5.58 29.46
C ILE A 340 19.82 -4.71 29.83
N THR A 341 20.99 -5.06 29.32
CA THR A 341 22.26 -4.33 29.59
C THR A 341 22.56 -3.26 28.54
N HIS A 342 22.06 -3.44 27.30
CA HIS A 342 22.33 -2.55 26.17
C HIS A 342 21.02 -2.08 25.51
N PRO A 343 20.30 -1.09 26.09
CA PRO A 343 18.99 -0.66 25.60
C PRO A 343 18.97 -0.25 24.13
N GLU A 344 20.02 0.42 23.65
CA GLU A 344 20.10 0.89 22.27
C GLU A 344 20.22 -0.29 21.27
N LYS A 345 21.00 -1.31 21.59
CA LYS A 345 21.09 -2.52 20.75
C LYS A 345 19.77 -3.29 20.73
N VAL A 346 19.09 -3.40 21.87
CA VAL A 346 17.78 -4.02 21.98
C VAL A 346 16.75 -3.21 21.20
N LEU A 347 16.77 -1.89 21.27
CA LEU A 347 15.92 -1.02 20.50
C LEU A 347 16.13 -1.22 18.98
N LEU A 348 17.36 -1.30 18.51
CA LEU A 348 17.67 -1.60 17.11
C LEU A 348 17.10 -2.96 16.68
N LYS A 349 17.19 -3.99 17.54
CA LYS A 349 16.56 -5.29 17.25
C LYS A 349 15.04 -5.19 17.15
N ILE A 350 14.38 -4.48 18.08
CA ILE A 350 12.92 -4.26 18.02
C ILE A 350 12.56 -3.54 16.72
N TRP A 351 13.33 -2.52 16.32
CA TRP A 351 13.11 -1.79 15.07
C TRP A 351 13.48 -2.58 13.80
N SER A 352 14.18 -3.71 13.95
CA SER A 352 14.59 -4.60 12.84
C SER A 352 13.78 -5.90 12.78
N ILE A 353 12.73 -6.07 13.61
CA ILE A 353 11.91 -7.30 13.67
C ILE A 353 11.13 -7.54 12.38
N GLY A 354 10.95 -8.79 11.99
CA GLY A 354 10.19 -9.20 10.82
C GLY A 354 10.98 -9.14 9.50
N GLY A 355 10.34 -9.47 8.39
CA GLY A 355 10.96 -9.53 7.07
C GLY A 355 12.13 -10.52 7.01
N LYS A 356 13.30 -10.07 6.52
CA LYS A 356 14.50 -10.93 6.40
C LYS A 356 15.08 -11.35 7.76
N ASN A 357 14.94 -10.51 8.79
CA ASN A 357 15.46 -10.77 10.14
C ASN A 357 14.58 -11.75 10.93
N GLY A 358 13.38 -12.05 10.44
CA GLY A 358 12.42 -12.90 11.13
C GLY A 358 11.93 -12.35 12.45
N TRP A 359 11.36 -13.21 13.28
CA TRP A 359 10.78 -12.90 14.58
C TRP A 359 11.69 -13.29 15.74
N TYR A 360 12.97 -13.49 15.44
CA TYR A 360 14.05 -13.85 16.36
C TYR A 360 13.90 -15.21 17.06
N TYR A 361 12.75 -15.88 16.94
CA TYR A 361 12.56 -17.23 17.49
C TYR A 361 11.37 -17.94 16.85
N GLY A 362 11.55 -19.22 16.51
CA GLY A 362 10.48 -20.07 15.99
C GLY A 362 9.96 -19.65 14.61
N ASP A 363 10.81 -19.10 13.72
CA ASP A 363 10.40 -18.57 12.41
C ASP A 363 9.62 -19.57 11.57
N TRP A 364 9.93 -20.88 11.70
CA TRP A 364 9.20 -21.94 11.02
C TRP A 364 7.73 -22.02 11.47
N LEU A 365 7.43 -21.76 12.77
CA LEU A 365 6.05 -21.70 13.28
C LEU A 365 5.31 -20.46 12.71
N TRP A 366 5.98 -19.35 12.57
CA TRP A 366 5.42 -18.16 11.93
C TRP A 366 5.13 -18.42 10.45
N ILE A 367 5.97 -19.17 9.74
CA ILE A 367 5.75 -19.59 8.35
C ILE A 367 4.51 -20.48 8.25
N ILE A 368 4.39 -21.49 9.11
CA ILE A 368 3.20 -22.37 9.18
C ILE A 368 1.96 -21.55 9.47
N ARG A 369 2.02 -20.65 10.45
CA ARG A 369 0.90 -19.78 10.81
C ARG A 369 0.48 -18.89 9.63
N GLY A 370 1.44 -18.31 8.91
CA GLY A 370 1.19 -17.52 7.72
C GLY A 370 0.56 -18.33 6.58
N PHE A 371 0.96 -19.58 6.41
CA PHE A 371 0.35 -20.49 5.45
C PHE A 371 -1.10 -20.82 5.80
N ILE A 372 -1.35 -21.15 7.06
CA ILE A 372 -2.72 -21.40 7.57
C ILE A 372 -3.59 -20.15 7.39
N ASP A 373 -3.08 -18.96 7.71
CA ASP A 373 -3.79 -17.70 7.52
C ASP A 373 -4.21 -17.50 6.05
N LYS A 374 -3.32 -17.82 5.11
CA LYS A 374 -3.63 -17.78 3.68
C LYS A 374 -4.73 -18.76 3.27
N LEU A 375 -4.75 -19.96 3.81
CA LEU A 375 -5.81 -20.95 3.54
C LEU A 375 -7.20 -20.40 3.92
N PHE A 376 -7.27 -19.61 4.98
CA PHE A 376 -8.49 -18.95 5.43
C PHE A 376 -8.72 -17.57 4.80
N GLY A 377 -7.94 -17.20 3.78
CA GLY A 377 -8.08 -15.93 3.06
C GLY A 377 -7.52 -14.71 3.79
N GLY A 378 -6.58 -14.91 4.71
CA GLY A 378 -5.83 -13.86 5.39
C GLY A 378 -4.63 -13.36 4.59
N VAL A 379 -3.84 -12.46 5.20
CA VAL A 379 -2.71 -11.77 4.55
C VAL A 379 -1.45 -12.63 4.42
N GLY A 380 -1.26 -13.60 5.32
CA GLY A 380 -0.06 -14.46 5.37
C GLY A 380 1.22 -13.72 5.75
N LEU A 381 2.30 -14.50 5.98
CA LEU A 381 3.60 -13.96 6.42
C LEU A 381 4.38 -13.20 5.33
N ARG A 382 3.98 -13.25 4.07
CA ARG A 382 4.79 -12.82 2.93
C ARG A 382 4.74 -11.33 2.60
N ARG A 383 4.18 -10.48 3.47
CA ARG A 383 4.20 -9.02 3.25
C ARG A 383 5.61 -8.44 3.34
N GLY A 384 6.45 -9.01 4.22
CA GLY A 384 7.81 -8.52 4.44
C GLY A 384 7.86 -7.13 5.05
N ARG A 385 8.98 -6.45 4.88
CA ARG A 385 9.23 -5.09 5.36
C ARG A 385 9.53 -4.15 4.20
N LYS A 386 9.19 -2.88 4.39
CA LYS A 386 9.52 -1.78 3.48
C LYS A 386 10.98 -1.33 3.64
N ASN A 387 11.43 -1.16 4.88
CA ASN A 387 12.79 -0.79 5.25
C ASN A 387 13.32 -1.78 6.29
N GLN A 388 14.61 -2.11 6.25
CA GLN A 388 15.21 -3.12 7.15
C GLN A 388 15.40 -2.61 8.58
N THR A 389 15.59 -1.30 8.77
CA THR A 389 16.00 -0.68 10.04
C THR A 389 15.00 0.35 10.57
N GLU A 390 14.01 0.76 9.77
CA GLU A 390 13.02 1.75 10.14
C GLU A 390 11.60 1.18 10.08
N ILE A 391 10.78 1.61 11.02
CA ILE A 391 9.37 1.28 11.13
C ILE A 391 8.59 2.59 11.33
N SER A 392 7.47 2.75 10.60
CA SER A 392 6.57 3.89 10.77
C SER A 392 5.14 3.42 11.05
N PRO A 393 4.35 4.20 11.80
CA PRO A 393 2.94 3.91 12.00
C PRO A 393 2.20 3.74 10.68
N GLY A 394 1.29 2.77 10.62
CA GLY A 394 0.53 2.44 9.41
C GLY A 394 1.23 1.48 8.44
N GLU A 395 2.52 1.17 8.62
CA GLU A 395 3.24 0.20 7.78
C GLU A 395 2.76 -1.24 8.04
N ALA A 396 2.81 -2.06 6.99
CA ALA A 396 2.61 -3.50 7.10
C ALA A 396 3.93 -4.18 7.43
N LEU A 397 3.92 -5.00 8.47
CA LEU A 397 5.05 -5.81 8.94
C LEU A 397 4.64 -7.27 8.98
N ASP A 398 4.99 -8.04 7.96
CA ASP A 398 4.50 -9.41 7.74
C ASP A 398 2.95 -9.46 7.79
N PHE A 399 2.34 -10.08 8.78
CA PHE A 399 0.88 -10.07 8.99
C PHE A 399 0.41 -9.10 10.09
N TRP A 400 1.29 -8.20 10.50
CA TRP A 400 1.01 -7.17 11.49
C TRP A 400 0.88 -5.80 10.86
N ARG A 401 0.13 -4.92 11.49
CA ARG A 401 0.08 -3.48 11.20
C ARG A 401 0.72 -2.72 12.34
N VAL A 402 1.64 -1.83 12.01
CA VAL A 402 2.25 -0.95 12.99
C VAL A 402 1.24 0.11 13.42
N LEU A 403 0.89 0.14 14.70
CA LEU A 403 0.00 1.17 15.28
C LEU A 403 0.83 2.32 15.86
N ILE A 404 1.84 2.00 16.67
CA ILE A 404 2.74 2.94 17.30
C ILE A 404 4.18 2.49 17.02
N ALA A 405 5.01 3.42 16.60
CA ALA A 405 6.46 3.27 16.48
C ALA A 405 7.11 4.54 17.01
N ASP A 406 7.21 4.65 18.33
CA ASP A 406 7.81 5.80 19.01
C ASP A 406 9.18 5.41 19.55
N ARG A 407 10.22 5.92 18.87
CA ARG A 407 11.62 5.63 19.23
C ARG A 407 12.05 6.34 20.51
N ARG A 408 11.46 7.51 20.81
CA ARG A 408 11.77 8.28 22.02
C ARG A 408 11.15 7.63 23.24
N ALA A 409 9.89 7.21 23.13
CA ALA A 409 9.21 6.43 24.17
C ALA A 409 9.64 4.95 24.19
N LYS A 410 10.54 4.53 23.28
CA LYS A 410 11.03 3.15 23.11
C LYS A 410 9.88 2.13 23.04
N ARG A 411 8.83 2.48 22.28
CA ARG A 411 7.57 1.73 22.22
C ARG A 411 7.21 1.35 20.79
N LEU A 412 6.99 0.07 20.54
CA LEU A 412 6.45 -0.49 19.30
C LEU A 412 5.17 -1.25 19.60
N LEU A 413 4.05 -0.86 18.99
CA LEU A 413 2.76 -1.53 19.11
C LEU A 413 2.30 -2.00 17.73
N LEU A 414 1.99 -3.28 17.63
CA LEU A 414 1.56 -3.96 16.43
C LEU A 414 0.13 -4.51 16.60
N PHE A 415 -0.66 -4.50 15.53
CA PHE A 415 -1.99 -5.10 15.46
C PHE A 415 -2.01 -6.21 14.41
N ALA A 416 -2.60 -7.36 14.74
CA ALA A 416 -2.68 -8.49 13.82
C ALA A 416 -3.75 -8.27 12.74
N GLU A 417 -3.33 -8.31 11.47
CA GLU A 417 -4.24 -8.31 10.31
C GLU A 417 -4.54 -9.72 9.79
N MET A 418 -3.91 -10.74 10.37
CA MET A 418 -4.25 -12.13 10.09
C MET A 418 -5.69 -12.43 10.52
N LYS A 419 -6.33 -13.39 9.85
CA LYS A 419 -7.67 -13.84 10.23
C LYS A 419 -7.62 -14.60 11.55
N LEU A 420 -8.19 -13.97 12.56
CA LEU A 420 -8.32 -14.49 13.91
C LEU A 420 -9.80 -14.49 14.31
N PRO A 421 -10.23 -15.42 15.15
CA PRO A 421 -11.55 -15.33 15.81
C PRO A 421 -11.48 -14.34 16.99
N GLY A 422 -11.01 -13.12 16.72
CA GLY A 422 -10.77 -12.06 17.68
C GLY A 422 -9.78 -11.02 17.16
N GLU A 423 -9.29 -10.17 18.06
CA GLU A 423 -8.32 -9.13 17.81
C GLU A 423 -7.04 -9.41 18.60
N ALA A 424 -5.86 -9.13 18.01
CA ALA A 424 -4.60 -9.38 18.70
C ALA A 424 -3.62 -8.21 18.54
N TRP A 425 -2.90 -7.91 19.62
CA TRP A 425 -1.84 -6.92 19.69
C TRP A 425 -0.55 -7.54 20.16
N LEU A 426 0.57 -7.02 19.69
CA LEU A 426 1.90 -7.34 20.19
C LEU A 426 2.65 -6.04 20.47
N GLU A 427 3.06 -5.84 21.70
CA GLU A 427 3.75 -4.64 22.16
C GLU A 427 5.15 -4.98 22.66
N PHE A 428 6.12 -4.13 22.28
CA PHE A 428 7.46 -4.08 22.86
C PHE A 428 7.67 -2.69 23.43
N ARG A 429 8.16 -2.62 24.67
CA ARG A 429 8.48 -1.37 25.35
C ARG A 429 9.71 -1.54 26.24
N ILE A 430 10.60 -0.58 26.23
CA ILE A 430 11.73 -0.50 27.16
C ILE A 430 11.42 0.63 28.13
N ASP A 431 11.42 0.35 29.42
CA ASP A 431 11.20 1.34 30.47
C ASP A 431 12.50 2.03 30.92
N ASP A 432 12.38 3.01 31.81
CA ASP A 432 13.51 3.79 32.34
C ASP A 432 14.43 2.95 33.26
N GLN A 433 14.00 1.78 33.69
CA GLN A 433 14.80 0.83 34.48
C GLN A 433 15.54 -0.18 33.59
N ASN A 434 15.55 0.06 32.25
CA ASN A 434 16.12 -0.84 31.27
C ASN A 434 15.49 -2.25 31.29
N ILE A 435 14.19 -2.32 31.53
CA ILE A 435 13.43 -3.58 31.44
C ILE A 435 12.72 -3.59 30.08
N LEU A 436 12.98 -4.64 29.30
CA LEU A 436 12.21 -4.94 28.10
C LEU A 436 10.90 -5.62 28.49
N HIS A 437 9.79 -5.02 28.11
CA HIS A 437 8.44 -5.58 28.21
C HIS A 437 7.98 -6.07 26.86
N GLN A 438 7.46 -7.29 26.80
CA GLN A 438 6.81 -7.89 25.65
C GLN A 438 5.41 -8.33 26.09
N THR A 439 4.38 -7.76 25.44
CA THR A 439 2.98 -8.06 25.78
C THR A 439 2.23 -8.50 24.53
N ALA A 440 1.73 -9.73 24.52
CA ALA A 440 0.78 -10.17 23.51
C ALA A 440 -0.63 -10.16 24.14
N THR A 441 -1.54 -9.38 23.55
CA THR A 441 -2.92 -9.25 23.99
C THR A 441 -3.85 -9.85 22.95
N PHE A 442 -4.79 -10.69 23.36
CA PHE A 442 -5.80 -11.27 22.49
C PHE A 442 -7.20 -11.04 23.07
N ARG A 443 -8.04 -10.34 22.29
CA ARG A 443 -9.46 -10.14 22.58
C ARG A 443 -10.28 -11.15 21.80
N PRO A 444 -10.82 -12.21 22.44
CA PRO A 444 -11.55 -13.26 21.75
C PRO A 444 -12.91 -12.78 21.28
N LEU A 445 -13.33 -13.22 20.08
CA LEU A 445 -14.69 -13.05 19.58
C LEU A 445 -15.49 -14.31 19.90
N GLY A 446 -16.29 -14.24 20.96
CA GLY A 446 -17.16 -15.33 21.39
C GLY A 446 -16.41 -16.61 21.82
N LEU A 447 -17.12 -17.75 21.74
CA LEU A 447 -16.58 -19.05 22.15
C LEU A 447 -15.43 -19.53 21.27
N TRP A 448 -15.53 -19.31 19.95
CA TRP A 448 -14.50 -19.71 18.99
C TRP A 448 -13.16 -19.01 19.24
N GLY A 449 -13.20 -17.73 19.63
CA GLY A 449 -11.99 -17.00 20.01
C GLY A 449 -11.33 -17.58 21.26
N ARG A 450 -12.13 -18.01 22.25
CA ARG A 450 -11.59 -18.64 23.46
C ARG A 450 -10.97 -20.01 23.17
N LEU A 451 -11.65 -20.85 22.39
CA LEU A 451 -11.12 -22.15 21.97
C LEU A 451 -9.82 -22.01 21.19
N TYR A 452 -9.77 -21.06 20.27
CA TYR A 452 -8.55 -20.72 19.53
C TYR A 452 -7.40 -20.35 20.47
N TRP A 453 -7.63 -19.46 21.46
CA TRP A 453 -6.59 -19.07 22.40
C TRP A 453 -5.99 -20.27 23.13
N TYR A 454 -6.82 -21.14 23.68
CA TYR A 454 -6.34 -22.33 24.40
C TYR A 454 -5.60 -23.31 23.48
N SER A 455 -5.97 -23.41 22.22
CA SER A 455 -5.28 -24.27 21.24
C SER A 455 -3.88 -23.74 20.88
N VAL A 456 -3.67 -22.42 20.85
CA VAL A 456 -2.38 -21.81 20.52
C VAL A 456 -1.51 -21.49 21.74
N LEU A 457 -2.04 -21.56 22.94
CA LEU A 457 -1.35 -21.18 24.18
C LEU A 457 0.00 -21.92 24.40
N PRO A 458 0.13 -23.25 24.12
CA PRO A 458 1.41 -23.93 24.26
C PRO A 458 2.48 -23.35 23.32
N PHE A 459 2.10 -23.01 22.09
CA PHE A 459 3.00 -22.40 21.10
C PHE A 459 3.37 -20.95 21.49
N HIS A 460 2.44 -20.17 22.06
CA HIS A 460 2.71 -18.85 22.62
C HIS A 460 3.81 -18.94 23.69
N GLY A 461 3.68 -19.88 24.63
CA GLY A 461 4.67 -20.09 25.68
C GLY A 461 6.07 -20.33 25.14
N PHE A 462 6.20 -21.13 24.09
CA PHE A 462 7.46 -21.45 23.43
C PHE A 462 8.01 -20.24 22.64
N ILE A 463 7.22 -19.68 21.72
CA ILE A 463 7.65 -18.62 20.81
C ILE A 463 8.03 -17.34 21.58
N PHE A 464 7.14 -16.83 22.41
CA PHE A 464 7.34 -15.53 23.05
C PHE A 464 8.42 -15.55 24.14
N ARG A 465 8.67 -16.71 24.78
CA ARG A 465 9.81 -16.86 25.69
C ARG A 465 11.14 -16.81 24.94
N GLY A 466 11.24 -17.49 23.82
CA GLY A 466 12.43 -17.47 22.96
C GLY A 466 12.66 -16.10 22.34
N MET A 467 11.58 -15.46 21.87
CA MET A 467 11.63 -14.14 21.24
C MET A 467 12.18 -13.08 22.19
N ILE A 468 11.61 -12.89 23.37
CA ILE A 468 12.10 -11.89 24.34
C ILE A 468 13.54 -12.19 24.76
N LYS A 469 13.90 -13.46 24.89
CA LYS A 469 15.27 -13.87 25.21
C LYS A 469 16.24 -13.39 24.12
N ASN A 470 15.97 -13.73 22.87
CA ASN A 470 16.87 -13.42 21.75
C ASN A 470 16.91 -11.93 21.41
N ILE A 471 15.83 -11.18 21.69
CA ILE A 471 15.84 -9.72 21.59
C ILE A 471 16.71 -9.11 22.69
N ALA A 472 16.57 -9.58 23.93
CA ALA A 472 17.28 -9.01 25.09
C ALA A 472 18.77 -9.37 25.15
N ASP A 473 19.14 -10.57 24.70
CA ASP A 473 20.55 -11.08 24.75
C ASP A 473 21.42 -10.50 23.60
N GLY A 474 20.94 -9.47 22.92
CA GLY A 474 21.54 -8.80 21.78
C GLY A 474 22.76 -8.05 21.89
#